data_ab80a2b28816e94ce01c46b6bf8e19c4
#
_entry.id   ab80a2b28816e94ce01c46b6bf8e19c4
#
_cell.length_a   1.000
_cell.length_b   1.000
_cell.length_c   1.000
_cell.angle_alpha   90.00
_cell.angle_beta   90.00
_cell.angle_gamma   90.00
#
_symmetry.space_group_name_H-M   'P 1'
#
loop_
_entity.id
_entity.type
_entity.pdbx_description
1 polymer ?
#
loop_
_entity_poly.entity_id
_entity_poly.type
_entity_poly.pdbx_seq_one_letter_code
_entity_poly.pdbx_strand_id
1 'polypeptide(L)'
;MIKEENATKQFSFQFIFIMLLFLMIVFLSVMIIMLGSDIYSGINNDRTGNYEKRVSLSYVSNKIRQNDKKDCVRIESFNGENAVVISEVFDGAKYETWIYFYDNAIYEMFIDAGMEFNPDDGMKILKVESFNIEKLEEDLYKFTTKSNNENTGLILNLHSY
;
A
#
# COMPACT_ATOMS: atom_id res chain seq x y z
N MET A 1 74.08 11.91 -16.56
CA MET A 1 73.43 12.35 -15.30
C MET A 1 72.11 13.14 -15.55
N ILE A 2 72.14 14.20 -16.35
CA ILE A 2 70.89 15.04 -16.57
C ILE A 2 69.76 14.28 -17.33
N LYS A 3 70.09 13.32 -18.20
CA LYS A 3 69.14 12.58 -19.03
C LYS A 3 68.32 11.52 -18.24
N GLU A 4 68.92 10.92 -17.22
CA GLU A 4 68.31 9.89 -16.37
C GLU A 4 67.38 10.53 -15.32
N GLU A 5 67.71 11.73 -14.82
CA GLU A 5 66.90 12.46 -13.86
C GLU A 5 65.59 12.95 -14.50
N ASN A 6 65.59 13.34 -15.77
CA ASN A 6 64.40 13.72 -16.50
C ASN A 6 63.48 12.51 -16.82
N ALA A 7 64.06 11.35 -17.11
CA ALA A 7 63.30 10.11 -17.35
C ALA A 7 62.57 9.64 -16.10
N THR A 8 63.22 9.66 -14.93
CA THR A 8 62.58 9.28 -13.65
C THR A 8 61.47 10.23 -13.24
N LYS A 9 61.63 11.53 -13.46
CA LYS A 9 60.58 12.52 -13.20
C LYS A 9 59.36 12.33 -14.13
N GLN A 10 59.59 11.98 -15.39
CA GLN A 10 58.52 11.73 -16.36
C GLN A 10 57.74 10.45 -16.04
N PHE A 11 58.40 9.38 -15.60
CA PHE A 11 57.74 8.15 -15.12
C PHE A 11 56.92 8.39 -13.87
N SER A 12 57.42 9.18 -12.91
CA SER A 12 56.71 9.51 -11.70
C SER A 12 55.44 10.33 -12.00
N PHE A 13 55.50 11.29 -12.91
CA PHE A 13 54.37 12.10 -13.32
C PHE A 13 53.30 11.27 -14.03
N GLN A 14 53.71 10.37 -14.91
CA GLN A 14 52.80 9.45 -15.59
C GLN A 14 52.09 8.49 -14.63
N PHE A 15 52.81 7.99 -13.63
CA PHE A 15 52.23 7.13 -12.60
C PHE A 15 51.21 7.86 -11.74
N ILE A 16 51.50 9.10 -11.31
CA ILE A 16 50.58 9.93 -10.54
C ILE A 16 49.30 10.22 -11.36
N PHE A 17 49.45 10.51 -12.65
CA PHE A 17 48.32 10.77 -13.54
C PHE A 17 47.41 9.54 -13.69
N ILE A 18 47.99 8.35 -13.87
CA ILE A 18 47.22 7.10 -13.93
C ILE A 18 46.51 6.82 -12.63
N MET A 19 47.16 7.02 -11.47
CA MET A 19 46.54 6.86 -10.15
C MET A 19 45.36 7.81 -9.94
N LEU A 20 45.51 9.07 -10.38
CA LEU A 20 44.45 10.07 -10.27
C LEU A 20 43.25 9.71 -11.17
N LEU A 21 43.53 9.22 -12.39
CA LEU A 21 42.50 8.79 -13.33
C LEU A 21 41.72 7.57 -12.78
N PHE A 22 42.46 6.61 -12.19
CA PHE A 22 41.87 5.45 -11.54
C PHE A 22 40.96 5.85 -10.35
N LEU A 23 41.45 6.77 -9.51
CA LEU A 23 40.68 7.29 -8.38
C LEU A 23 39.40 8.00 -8.86
N MET A 24 39.47 8.76 -9.96
CA MET A 24 38.30 9.38 -10.57
C MET A 24 37.27 8.35 -11.04
N ILE A 25 37.71 7.26 -11.68
CA ILE A 25 36.81 6.19 -12.13
C ILE A 25 36.13 5.52 -10.93
N VAL A 26 36.88 5.22 -9.87
CA VAL A 26 36.32 4.63 -8.64
C VAL A 26 35.27 5.56 -8.02
N PHE A 27 35.56 6.86 -7.92
CA PHE A 27 34.63 7.87 -7.39
C PHE A 27 33.34 7.93 -8.21
N LEU A 28 33.43 8.00 -9.54
CA LEU A 28 32.28 7.99 -10.42
C LEU A 28 31.45 6.71 -10.28
N SER A 29 32.09 5.56 -10.14
CA SER A 29 31.41 4.28 -9.96
C SER A 29 30.59 4.26 -8.66
N VAL A 30 31.14 4.75 -7.56
CA VAL A 30 30.43 4.86 -6.28
C VAL A 30 29.24 5.83 -6.41
N MET A 31 29.42 6.95 -7.08
CA MET A 31 28.36 7.92 -7.30
C MET A 31 27.18 7.34 -8.11
N ILE A 32 27.47 6.55 -9.14
CA ILE A 32 26.44 5.87 -9.94
C ILE A 32 25.68 4.86 -9.11
N ILE A 33 26.37 4.09 -8.24
CA ILE A 33 25.71 3.11 -7.36
C ILE A 33 24.79 3.82 -6.36
N MET A 34 25.22 4.92 -5.75
CA MET A 34 24.41 5.69 -4.82
C MET A 34 23.14 6.23 -5.49
N LEU A 35 23.28 6.88 -6.64
CA LEU A 35 22.13 7.39 -7.41
C LEU A 35 21.17 6.27 -7.83
N GLY A 36 21.72 5.13 -8.27
CA GLY A 36 20.90 3.97 -8.65
C GLY A 36 20.12 3.39 -7.47
N SER A 37 20.71 3.36 -6.28
CA SER A 37 20.05 2.88 -5.06
C SER A 37 18.87 3.77 -4.66
N ASP A 38 19.02 5.08 -4.74
CA ASP A 38 17.95 6.04 -4.40
C ASP A 38 16.77 5.92 -5.37
N ILE A 39 17.05 5.80 -6.67
CA ILE A 39 16.02 5.60 -7.69
C ILE A 39 15.30 4.26 -7.48
N TYR A 40 16.02 3.19 -7.20
CA TYR A 40 15.44 1.87 -6.97
C TYR A 40 14.54 1.85 -5.73
N SER A 41 14.97 2.49 -4.65
CA SER A 41 14.19 2.62 -3.42
C SER A 41 12.91 3.45 -3.63
N GLY A 42 13.00 4.55 -4.38
CA GLY A 42 11.86 5.39 -4.74
C GLY A 42 10.80 4.61 -5.54
N ILE A 43 11.23 3.91 -6.60
CA ILE A 43 10.32 3.11 -7.45
C ILE A 43 9.64 1.99 -6.65
N ASN A 44 10.35 1.35 -5.74
CA ASN A 44 9.79 0.25 -4.94
C ASN A 44 8.73 0.76 -3.96
N ASN A 45 8.97 1.90 -3.31
CA ASN A 45 8.02 2.52 -2.39
C ASN A 45 6.76 3.01 -3.13
N ASP A 46 6.91 3.64 -4.30
CA ASP A 46 5.78 4.10 -5.12
C ASP A 46 4.93 2.93 -5.63
N ARG A 47 5.55 1.83 -6.01
CA ARG A 47 4.84 0.62 -6.46
C ARG A 47 4.04 0.00 -5.33
N THR A 48 4.63 -0.16 -4.15
CA THR A 48 3.95 -0.75 -2.99
C THR A 48 2.77 0.10 -2.56
N GLY A 49 2.94 1.42 -2.44
CA GLY A 49 1.87 2.33 -2.06
C GLY A 49 0.71 2.37 -3.07
N ASN A 50 1.00 2.40 -4.37
CA ASN A 50 -0.03 2.38 -5.41
C ASN A 50 -0.77 1.03 -5.49
N TYR A 51 -0.08 -0.07 -5.23
CA TYR A 51 -0.68 -1.39 -5.16
C TYR A 51 -1.64 -1.48 -3.96
N GLU A 52 -1.20 -1.11 -2.77
CA GLU A 52 -2.02 -1.13 -1.56
C GLU A 52 -3.31 -0.30 -1.69
N LYS A 53 -3.24 0.89 -2.28
CA LYS A 53 -4.39 1.78 -2.52
C LYS A 53 -5.45 1.15 -3.43
N ARG A 54 -5.00 0.65 -4.59
CA ARG A 54 -5.91 0.07 -5.58
C ARG A 54 -6.49 -1.27 -5.11
N VAL A 55 -5.69 -2.07 -4.44
CA VAL A 55 -6.09 -3.38 -3.95
C VAL A 55 -7.12 -3.25 -2.82
N SER A 56 -6.96 -2.29 -1.90
CA SER A 56 -7.89 -2.09 -0.79
C SER A 56 -9.31 -1.79 -1.28
N LEU A 57 -9.47 -0.78 -2.13
CA LEU A 57 -10.79 -0.43 -2.66
C LEU A 57 -11.35 -1.48 -3.60
N SER A 58 -10.49 -2.12 -4.41
CA SER A 58 -10.91 -3.22 -5.29
C SER A 58 -11.38 -4.42 -4.47
N TYR A 59 -10.70 -4.74 -3.37
CA TYR A 59 -11.10 -5.82 -2.47
C TYR A 59 -12.51 -5.57 -1.90
N VAL A 60 -12.71 -4.41 -1.27
CA VAL A 60 -13.99 -4.02 -0.69
C VAL A 60 -15.08 -4.00 -1.76
N SER A 61 -14.81 -3.37 -2.91
CA SER A 61 -15.75 -3.31 -4.03
C SER A 61 -16.15 -4.68 -4.55
N ASN A 62 -15.19 -5.59 -4.70
CA ASN A 62 -15.48 -6.94 -5.18
C ASN A 62 -16.30 -7.74 -4.18
N LYS A 63 -15.99 -7.64 -2.90
CA LYS A 63 -16.77 -8.28 -1.82
C LYS A 63 -18.21 -7.78 -1.81
N ILE A 64 -18.40 -6.47 -1.89
CA ILE A 64 -19.73 -5.86 -1.96
C ILE A 64 -20.48 -6.36 -3.21
N ARG A 65 -19.89 -6.22 -4.41
CA ARG A 65 -20.55 -6.59 -5.66
C ARG A 65 -20.89 -8.08 -5.77
N GLN A 66 -20.12 -8.95 -5.16
CA GLN A 66 -20.40 -10.39 -5.14
C GLN A 66 -21.63 -10.71 -4.30
N ASN A 67 -21.93 -9.89 -3.32
CA ASN A 67 -22.98 -10.09 -2.32
C ASN A 67 -24.07 -9.00 -2.37
N ASP A 68 -24.06 -8.14 -3.39
CA ASP A 68 -25.04 -7.04 -3.54
C ASP A 68 -26.41 -7.56 -3.99
N LYS A 69 -27.07 -8.21 -3.05
CA LYS A 69 -28.44 -8.70 -3.15
C LYS A 69 -29.29 -7.95 -2.13
N LYS A 70 -30.60 -8.00 -2.32
CA LYS A 70 -31.55 -7.38 -1.39
C LYS A 70 -31.24 -7.74 0.07
N ASP A 71 -31.12 -6.73 0.92
CA ASP A 71 -30.86 -6.83 2.35
C ASP A 71 -29.55 -7.56 2.76
N CYS A 72 -28.61 -7.77 1.81
CA CYS A 72 -27.38 -8.49 2.10
C CYS A 72 -26.24 -7.58 2.53
N VAL A 73 -26.15 -6.35 2.01
CA VAL A 73 -25.06 -5.40 2.32
C VAL A 73 -25.62 -4.20 3.07
N ARG A 74 -25.01 -3.86 4.19
CA ARG A 74 -25.37 -2.68 4.99
C ARG A 74 -24.13 -2.00 5.56
N ILE A 75 -24.24 -0.76 5.93
CA ILE A 75 -23.19 0.00 6.62
C ILE A 75 -23.63 0.17 8.07
N GLU A 76 -22.79 -0.25 8.99
CA GLU A 76 -23.00 -0.11 10.42
C GLU A 76 -21.82 0.58 11.11
N SER A 77 -22.06 1.15 12.27
CA SER A 77 -20.99 1.72 13.09
C SER A 77 -20.31 0.61 13.90
N PHE A 78 -19.01 0.50 13.78
CA PHE A 78 -18.18 -0.42 14.54
C PHE A 78 -16.98 0.33 15.11
N ASN A 79 -16.80 0.30 16.41
CA ASN A 79 -15.70 0.96 17.12
C ASN A 79 -15.55 2.48 16.81
N GLY A 80 -16.69 3.15 16.55
CA GLY A 80 -16.75 4.60 16.27
C GLY A 80 -16.53 4.97 14.80
N GLU A 81 -16.31 4.02 13.93
CA GLU A 81 -16.18 4.21 12.48
C GLU A 81 -17.22 3.39 11.71
N ASN A 82 -17.43 3.71 10.44
CA ASN A 82 -18.34 2.96 9.59
C ASN A 82 -17.66 1.69 9.07
N ALA A 83 -18.37 0.58 9.13
CA ALA A 83 -17.97 -0.72 8.61
C ALA A 83 -18.97 -1.25 7.59
N VAL A 84 -18.51 -2.06 6.65
CA VAL A 84 -19.35 -2.82 5.73
C VAL A 84 -19.72 -4.12 6.39
N VAL A 85 -21.02 -4.44 6.43
CA VAL A 85 -21.52 -5.73 6.90
C VAL A 85 -22.24 -6.43 5.77
N ILE A 86 -21.79 -7.63 5.46
CA ILE A 86 -22.36 -8.50 4.42
C ILE A 86 -23.00 -9.69 5.11
N SER A 87 -24.31 -9.83 4.94
CA SER A 87 -25.08 -10.93 5.52
C SER A 87 -25.27 -12.05 4.50
N GLU A 88 -24.96 -13.28 4.90
CA GLU A 88 -25.11 -14.47 4.07
C GLU A 88 -25.85 -15.56 4.84
N VAL A 89 -26.61 -16.40 4.11
CA VAL A 89 -27.28 -17.57 4.68
C VAL A 89 -26.61 -18.81 4.10
N PHE A 90 -26.04 -19.64 4.96
CA PHE A 90 -25.44 -20.90 4.63
C PHE A 90 -26.03 -22.03 5.48
N ASP A 91 -26.53 -23.10 4.85
CA ASP A 91 -27.20 -24.23 5.52
C ASP A 91 -28.29 -23.83 6.54
N GLY A 92 -29.01 -22.72 6.26
CA GLY A 92 -30.07 -22.21 7.13
C GLY A 92 -29.59 -21.39 8.31
N ALA A 93 -28.30 -21.27 8.55
CA ALA A 93 -27.69 -20.36 9.51
C ALA A 93 -27.31 -19.02 8.84
N LYS A 94 -27.44 -17.92 9.61
CA LYS A 94 -27.05 -16.57 9.14
C LYS A 94 -25.65 -16.26 9.64
N TYR A 95 -24.82 -15.78 8.71
CA TYR A 95 -23.46 -15.32 8.96
C TYR A 95 -23.30 -13.89 8.51
N GLU A 96 -22.32 -13.21 9.07
CA GLU A 96 -21.95 -11.85 8.72
C GLU A 96 -20.46 -11.74 8.47
N THR A 97 -20.11 -11.10 7.36
CA THR A 97 -18.75 -10.68 7.07
C THR A 97 -18.65 -9.19 7.34
N TRP A 98 -17.83 -8.83 8.31
CA TRP A 98 -17.55 -7.45 8.69
C TRP A 98 -16.24 -7.01 8.04
N ILE A 99 -16.26 -5.86 7.34
CA ILE A 99 -15.07 -5.21 6.79
C ILE A 99 -14.95 -3.85 7.46
N TYR A 100 -13.91 -3.67 8.26
CA TYR A 100 -13.76 -2.51 9.14
C TYR A 100 -12.31 -2.03 9.20
N PHE A 101 -12.11 -0.81 9.67
CA PHE A 101 -10.81 -0.21 9.92
C PHE A 101 -10.39 -0.43 11.37
N TYR A 102 -9.19 -0.92 11.57
CA TYR A 102 -8.57 -1.09 12.88
C TYR A 102 -7.05 -1.11 12.75
N ASP A 103 -6.32 -0.52 13.71
CA ASP A 103 -4.84 -0.51 13.79
C ASP A 103 -4.13 -0.24 12.44
N ASN A 104 -4.49 0.86 11.77
CA ASN A 104 -3.94 1.26 10.47
C ASN A 104 -4.04 0.16 9.39
N ALA A 105 -5.14 -0.58 9.39
CA ALA A 105 -5.42 -1.59 8.38
C ALA A 105 -6.92 -1.84 8.21
N ILE A 106 -7.27 -2.41 7.06
CA ILE A 106 -8.58 -3.00 6.83
C ILE A 106 -8.54 -4.44 7.32
N TYR A 107 -9.51 -4.78 8.15
CA TYR A 107 -9.74 -6.11 8.68
C TYR A 107 -11.03 -6.70 8.16
N GLU A 108 -11.08 -8.03 8.09
CA GLU A 108 -12.28 -8.80 7.79
C GLU A 108 -12.52 -9.80 8.92
N MET A 109 -13.77 -9.87 9.38
CA MET A 109 -14.22 -10.87 10.34
C MET A 109 -15.45 -11.58 9.80
N PHE A 110 -15.43 -12.91 9.81
CA PHE A 110 -16.56 -13.76 9.48
C PHE A 110 -17.09 -14.41 10.76
N ILE A 111 -18.37 -14.21 11.04
CA ILE A 111 -18.96 -14.55 12.34
C ILE A 111 -20.44 -14.92 12.18
N ASP A 112 -21.01 -15.62 13.14
CA ASP A 112 -22.45 -15.85 13.21
C ASP A 112 -23.19 -14.52 13.41
N ALA A 113 -24.31 -14.33 12.73
CA ALA A 113 -25.04 -13.08 12.73
C ALA A 113 -25.47 -12.66 14.14
N GLY A 114 -25.12 -11.44 14.53
CA GLY A 114 -25.45 -10.85 15.83
C GLY A 114 -24.51 -11.22 16.96
N MET A 115 -23.41 -11.91 16.70
CA MET A 115 -22.36 -12.12 17.71
C MET A 115 -21.43 -10.90 17.80
N GLU A 116 -20.98 -10.59 19.01
CA GLU A 116 -19.98 -9.58 19.28
C GLU A 116 -18.57 -10.19 19.16
N PHE A 117 -17.60 -9.38 18.68
CA PHE A 117 -16.21 -9.76 18.54
C PHE A 117 -15.28 -8.57 18.87
N ASN A 118 -14.01 -8.88 19.19
CA ASN A 118 -13.02 -7.82 19.38
C ASN A 118 -12.43 -7.40 18.03
N PRO A 119 -12.07 -6.10 17.84
CA PRO A 119 -11.50 -5.62 16.57
C PRO A 119 -10.23 -6.31 16.12
N ASP A 120 -9.46 -6.90 17.03
CA ASP A 120 -8.22 -7.63 16.77
C ASP A 120 -8.41 -9.11 16.45
N ASP A 121 -9.63 -9.65 16.61
CA ASP A 121 -9.95 -11.04 16.26
C ASP A 121 -10.06 -11.25 14.74
N GLY A 122 -10.28 -10.17 13.97
CA GLY A 122 -10.40 -10.23 12.53
C GLY A 122 -9.10 -10.50 11.80
N MET A 123 -9.23 -10.96 10.55
CA MET A 123 -8.08 -11.16 9.65
C MET A 123 -7.66 -9.83 9.03
N LYS A 124 -6.39 -9.45 9.21
CA LYS A 124 -5.81 -8.28 8.57
C LYS A 124 -5.67 -8.49 7.06
N ILE A 125 -6.34 -7.66 6.28
CA ILE A 125 -6.35 -7.76 4.81
C ILE A 125 -5.27 -6.87 4.21
N LEU A 126 -5.25 -5.58 4.58
CA LEU A 126 -4.34 -4.62 3.97
C LEU A 126 -4.04 -3.45 4.91
N LYS A 127 -2.79 -2.97 4.87
CA LYS A 127 -2.39 -1.75 5.60
C LYS A 127 -2.88 -0.51 4.86
N VAL A 128 -3.52 0.41 5.58
CA VAL A 128 -3.94 1.72 5.10
C VAL A 128 -3.86 2.72 6.26
N GLU A 129 -3.62 4.00 5.97
CA GLU A 129 -3.58 5.04 7.00
C GLU A 129 -4.99 5.42 7.49
N SER A 130 -5.98 5.32 6.61
CA SER A 130 -7.40 5.49 6.95
C SER A 130 -8.30 4.76 5.96
N PHE A 131 -9.49 4.38 6.43
CA PHE A 131 -10.58 3.86 5.61
C PHE A 131 -11.86 4.53 6.07
N ASN A 132 -12.52 5.26 5.19
CA ASN A 132 -13.73 6.01 5.50
C ASN A 132 -14.84 5.64 4.53
N ILE A 133 -16.06 5.52 5.07
CA ILE A 133 -17.28 5.24 4.31
C ILE A 133 -18.27 6.38 4.59
N GLU A 134 -18.60 7.12 3.55
CA GLU A 134 -19.50 8.26 3.58
C GLU A 134 -20.75 7.96 2.74
N LYS A 135 -21.92 8.15 3.33
CA LYS A 135 -23.19 8.06 2.62
C LYS A 135 -23.42 9.38 1.86
N LEU A 136 -23.51 9.31 0.53
CA LEU A 136 -23.78 10.47 -0.33
C LEU A 136 -25.29 10.63 -0.59
N GLU A 137 -25.95 9.54 -0.95
CA GLU A 137 -27.41 9.47 -1.19
C GLU A 137 -27.96 8.17 -0.60
N GLU A 138 -29.23 7.89 -0.79
CA GLU A 138 -29.92 6.76 -0.13
C GLU A 138 -29.18 5.44 -0.32
N ASP A 139 -28.64 5.19 -1.53
CA ASP A 139 -27.96 3.95 -1.91
C ASP A 139 -26.52 4.17 -2.34
N LEU A 140 -26.06 5.42 -2.33
CA LEU A 140 -24.79 5.81 -2.88
C LEU A 140 -23.78 6.06 -1.75
N TYR A 141 -22.73 5.27 -1.73
CA TYR A 141 -21.67 5.36 -0.73
C TYR A 141 -20.31 5.64 -1.37
N LYS A 142 -19.57 6.53 -0.74
CA LYS A 142 -18.19 6.83 -1.10
C LYS A 142 -17.25 6.15 -0.12
N PHE A 143 -16.40 5.30 -0.64
CA PHE A 143 -15.33 4.64 0.08
C PHE A 143 -14.03 5.38 -0.20
N THR A 144 -13.31 5.76 0.83
CA THR A 144 -12.03 6.48 0.70
C THR A 144 -10.98 5.79 1.53
N THR A 145 -9.83 5.52 0.95
CA THR A 145 -8.64 5.05 1.66
C THR A 145 -7.50 6.05 1.50
N LYS A 146 -6.68 6.18 2.54
CA LYS A 146 -5.46 6.95 2.51
C LYS A 146 -4.27 6.00 2.70
N SER A 147 -3.28 6.13 1.85
CA SER A 147 -1.99 5.45 1.96
C SER A 147 -0.90 6.31 1.33
N ASN A 148 0.27 6.42 1.98
CA ASN A 148 1.38 7.27 1.54
C ASN A 148 0.95 8.72 1.24
N ASN A 149 0.16 9.32 2.12
CA ASN A 149 -0.34 10.70 2.02
C ASN A 149 -1.25 10.99 0.81
N GLU A 150 -1.68 9.99 0.04
CA GLU A 150 -2.62 10.13 -1.06
C GLU A 150 -3.96 9.49 -0.73
N ASN A 151 -5.03 10.18 -1.11
CA ASN A 151 -6.39 9.69 -0.97
C ASN A 151 -6.83 9.03 -2.28
N THR A 152 -7.40 7.85 -2.17
CA THR A 152 -8.05 7.16 -3.28
C THR A 152 -9.50 6.91 -2.89
N GLY A 153 -10.44 7.23 -3.78
CA GLY A 153 -11.88 7.08 -3.52
C GLY A 153 -12.55 6.23 -4.59
N LEU A 154 -13.62 5.56 -4.17
CA LEU A 154 -14.51 4.79 -5.02
C LEU A 154 -15.96 5.08 -4.61
N ILE A 155 -16.84 5.27 -5.57
CA ILE A 155 -18.27 5.43 -5.34
C ILE A 155 -18.97 4.14 -5.77
N LEU A 156 -19.77 3.59 -4.88
CA LEU A 156 -20.59 2.40 -5.13
C LEU A 156 -22.04 2.72 -4.83
N ASN A 157 -22.90 2.23 -5.72
CA ASN A 157 -24.32 2.14 -5.47
C ASN A 157 -24.60 0.74 -4.91
N LEU A 158 -25.21 0.66 -3.73
CA LEU A 158 -25.63 -0.59 -3.09
C LEU A 158 -27.09 -0.87 -3.50
N HIS A 159 -27.32 -2.00 -4.16
CA HIS A 159 -28.68 -2.42 -4.57
C HIS A 159 -29.37 -3.26 -3.49
N SER A 160 -28.87 -3.19 -2.27
CA SER A 160 -29.35 -3.97 -1.11
C SER A 160 -30.60 -3.35 -0.50
N TYR A 161 -31.73 -3.39 -1.24
CA TYR A 161 -33.08 -3.00 -0.77
C TYR A 161 -34.06 -4.12 -0.91
#